data_a2d3c52c7b3b01137cc457173e6eedec
#
_entry.id   a2d3c52c7b3b01137cc457173e6eedec
#
_cell.length_a   1.000
_cell.length_b   1.000
_cell.length_c   1.000
_cell.angle_alpha   90.00
_cell.angle_beta   90.00
_cell.angle_gamma   90.00
#
_symmetry.space_group_name_H-M   'P 1'
#
loop_
_entity.id
_entity.type
_entity.pdbx_description
1 polymer ?
#
loop_
_entity_poly.entity_id
_entity_poly.type
_entity_poly.pdbx_seq_one_letter_code
_entity_poly.pdbx_strand_id
1 'polypeptide(L)'
;MSTAYTIYTKPQCPNCDRTKEYFDSKGITYTTVDITEVPAALEYITAELGYSQAPVVVNNSDDQDHWSGLRRDKLVQAAMTHKAA
;
A
#
# COMPACT_ATOMS: atom_id res chain seq x y z
N MET A 1 -17.55 4.10 0.08
CA MET A 1 -16.57 5.18 -0.09
C MET A 1 -15.21 4.60 -0.45
N SER A 2 -14.54 5.22 -1.38
CA SER A 2 -13.22 4.75 -1.80
C SER A 2 -12.14 5.31 -0.89
N THR A 3 -11.12 4.49 -0.64
CA THR A 3 -9.92 4.92 0.09
C THR A 3 -8.89 5.44 -0.90
N ALA A 4 -7.89 6.18 -0.40
CA ALA A 4 -6.86 6.75 -1.25
C ALA A 4 -5.88 5.70 -1.77
N TYR A 5 -5.59 4.69 -0.94
CA TYR A 5 -4.61 3.64 -1.28
C TYR A 5 -5.12 2.26 -0.93
N THR A 6 -4.56 1.25 -1.60
CA THR A 6 -4.71 -0.15 -1.23
C THR A 6 -3.34 -0.67 -0.84
N ILE A 7 -3.25 -1.27 0.35
CA ILE A 7 -2.02 -1.87 0.86
C ILE A 7 -2.17 -3.38 0.87
N TYR A 8 -1.37 -4.06 0.05
CA TYR A 8 -1.31 -5.51 0.01
C TYR A 8 -0.33 -5.97 1.07
N THR A 9 -0.82 -6.69 2.07
CA THR A 9 -0.07 -7.05 3.27
C THR A 9 0.01 -8.56 3.45
N LYS A 10 0.80 -8.97 4.42
CA LYS A 10 0.85 -10.36 4.89
C LYS A 10 1.08 -10.36 6.40
N PRO A 11 0.78 -11.49 7.10
CA PRO A 11 1.08 -11.58 8.53
C PRO A 11 2.57 -11.44 8.81
N GLN A 12 2.89 -10.93 9.99
CA GLN A 12 4.27 -10.81 10.46
C GLN A 12 5.14 -9.99 9.49
N CYS A 13 4.62 -8.84 9.10
CA CYS A 13 5.30 -7.94 8.17
C CYS A 13 5.52 -6.58 8.84
N PRO A 14 6.70 -6.36 9.46
CA PRO A 14 6.97 -5.08 10.12
C PRO A 14 6.87 -3.88 9.19
N ASN A 15 7.31 -4.03 7.94
CA ASN A 15 7.24 -2.92 6.98
C ASN A 15 5.79 -2.63 6.57
N CYS A 16 4.92 -3.64 6.55
CA CYS A 16 3.50 -3.42 6.34
C CYS A 16 2.92 -2.57 7.48
N ASP A 17 3.28 -2.92 8.71
CA ASP A 17 2.80 -2.18 9.89
C ASP A 17 3.29 -0.74 9.87
N ARG A 18 4.55 -0.52 9.52
CA ARG A 18 5.12 0.82 9.46
C ARG A 18 4.45 1.68 8.40
N THR A 19 4.13 1.08 7.26
CA THR A 19 3.41 1.78 6.19
C THR A 19 2.02 2.20 6.67
N LYS A 20 1.30 1.30 7.32
CA LYS A 20 -0.03 1.60 7.85
C LYS A 20 0.03 2.68 8.92
N GLU A 21 0.99 2.58 9.84
CA GLU A 21 1.16 3.58 10.90
C GLU A 21 1.44 4.97 10.30
N TYR A 22 2.26 5.03 9.27
CA TYR A 22 2.55 6.30 8.62
C TYR A 22 1.29 6.91 8.01
N PHE A 23 0.51 6.12 7.28
CA PHE A 23 -0.73 6.59 6.69
C PHE A 23 -1.73 7.03 7.76
N ASP A 24 -1.82 6.26 8.85
CA ASP A 24 -2.69 6.63 9.98
C ASP A 24 -2.29 7.97 10.57
N SER A 25 -0.99 8.19 10.74
CA SER A 25 -0.49 9.43 11.33
C SER A 25 -0.74 10.66 10.45
N LYS A 26 -0.92 10.44 9.15
CA LYS A 26 -1.16 11.53 8.19
C LYS A 26 -2.63 11.66 7.79
N GLY A 27 -3.49 10.82 8.34
CA GLY A 27 -4.92 10.85 8.00
C GLY A 27 -5.22 10.38 6.60
N ILE A 28 -4.32 9.60 6.00
CA ILE A 28 -4.51 9.05 4.66
C ILE A 28 -5.31 7.75 4.77
N THR A 29 -6.41 7.65 4.03
CA THR A 29 -7.25 6.46 4.07
C THR A 29 -6.66 5.36 3.19
N TYR A 30 -6.84 4.12 3.61
CA TYR A 30 -6.37 2.97 2.85
C TYR A 30 -7.21 1.73 3.16
N THR A 31 -7.19 0.80 2.21
CA THR A 31 -7.78 -0.52 2.38
C THR A 31 -6.64 -1.54 2.42
N THR A 32 -6.72 -2.52 3.32
CA THR A 32 -5.72 -3.58 3.38
C THR A 32 -6.27 -4.86 2.75
N VAL A 33 -5.39 -5.57 2.05
CA VAL A 33 -5.70 -6.87 1.45
C VAL A 33 -4.61 -7.84 1.87
N ASP A 34 -4.99 -8.92 2.54
CA ASP A 34 -4.04 -9.95 2.97
C ASP A 34 -3.81 -10.92 1.81
N ILE A 35 -2.60 -10.89 1.25
CA ILE A 35 -2.28 -11.70 0.08
C ILE A 35 -2.18 -13.19 0.39
N THR A 36 -2.12 -13.56 1.67
CA THR A 36 -2.13 -14.98 2.05
C THR A 36 -3.55 -15.54 2.08
N GLU A 37 -4.56 -14.68 2.13
CA GLU A 37 -5.96 -15.08 2.17
C GLU A 37 -6.67 -14.84 0.84
N VAL A 38 -6.11 -13.99 -0.03
CA VAL A 38 -6.72 -13.63 -1.31
C VAL A 38 -5.75 -13.98 -2.44
N PRO A 39 -5.86 -15.20 -3.00
CA PRO A 39 -4.91 -15.64 -4.06
C PRO A 39 -4.89 -14.73 -5.28
N ALA A 40 -6.02 -14.15 -5.65
CA ALA A 40 -6.07 -13.23 -6.79
C ALA A 40 -5.23 -11.97 -6.53
N ALA A 41 -5.16 -11.52 -5.28
CA ALA A 41 -4.34 -10.37 -4.92
C ALA A 41 -2.86 -10.70 -5.03
N LEU A 42 -2.46 -11.88 -4.58
CA LEU A 42 -1.07 -12.32 -4.70
C LEU A 42 -0.66 -12.39 -6.18
N GLU A 43 -1.52 -12.95 -7.01
CA GLU A 43 -1.26 -13.04 -8.45
C GLU A 43 -1.13 -11.64 -9.05
N TYR A 44 -1.99 -10.71 -8.65
CA TYR A 44 -1.96 -9.35 -9.16
C TYR A 44 -0.61 -8.67 -8.87
N ILE A 45 -0.14 -8.72 -7.62
CA ILE A 45 1.09 -8.02 -7.27
C ILE A 45 2.34 -8.70 -7.83
N THR A 46 2.31 -10.03 -8.04
CA THR A 46 3.47 -10.76 -8.56
C THR A 46 3.49 -10.79 -10.09
N ALA A 47 2.37 -11.17 -10.71
CA ALA A 47 2.31 -11.35 -12.16
C ALA A 47 2.13 -10.03 -12.90
N GLU A 48 1.29 -9.14 -12.40
CA GLU A 48 0.99 -7.89 -13.11
C GLU A 48 1.89 -6.74 -12.70
N LEU A 49 2.18 -6.60 -11.39
CA LEU A 49 3.02 -5.51 -10.91
C LEU A 49 4.50 -5.89 -10.80
N GLY A 50 4.80 -7.19 -10.79
CA GLY A 50 6.19 -7.68 -10.77
C GLY A 50 6.88 -7.57 -9.42
N TYR A 51 6.13 -7.54 -8.33
CA TYR A 51 6.71 -7.43 -6.99
C TYR A 51 6.79 -8.79 -6.30
N SER A 52 7.83 -8.96 -5.47
CA SER A 52 8.05 -10.19 -4.73
C SER A 52 8.10 -9.98 -3.23
N GLN A 53 7.80 -8.78 -2.74
CA GLN A 53 7.84 -8.50 -1.31
C GLN A 53 6.66 -7.62 -0.90
N ALA A 54 6.27 -7.71 0.36
CA ALA A 54 5.22 -6.90 0.96
C ALA A 54 5.87 -5.80 1.81
N PRO A 55 5.21 -4.67 2.05
CA PRO A 55 3.90 -4.34 1.50
C PRO A 55 3.98 -3.92 0.04
N VAL A 56 2.88 -4.03 -0.67
CA VAL A 56 2.73 -3.39 -1.98
C VAL A 56 1.62 -2.37 -1.84
N VAL A 57 1.90 -1.13 -2.23
CA VAL A 57 0.96 -0.02 -2.09
C VAL A 57 0.58 0.47 -3.47
N VAL A 58 -0.73 0.61 -3.70
CA VAL A 58 -1.25 1.09 -4.98
C VAL A 58 -2.13 2.30 -4.72
N ASN A 59 -1.89 3.38 -5.48
CA ASN A 59 -2.72 4.58 -5.44
C ASN A 59 -4.03 4.30 -6.19
N ASN A 60 -5.15 4.36 -5.48
CA ASN A 60 -6.45 4.03 -6.08
C ASN A 60 -6.91 5.02 -7.14
N SER A 61 -6.32 6.23 -7.15
CA SER A 61 -6.63 7.25 -8.16
C SER A 61 -5.71 7.19 -9.36
N ASP A 62 -4.59 6.44 -9.27
CA ASP A 62 -3.60 6.36 -10.34
C ASP A 62 -2.92 4.99 -10.25
N ASP A 63 -3.37 4.06 -11.08
CA ASP A 63 -2.89 2.68 -11.04
C ASP A 63 -1.44 2.53 -11.53
N GLN A 64 -0.84 3.60 -12.04
CA GLN A 64 0.58 3.61 -12.39
C GLN A 64 1.45 4.01 -11.20
N ASP A 65 0.85 4.54 -10.14
CA ASP A 65 1.57 4.94 -8.93
C ASP A 65 1.48 3.83 -7.90
N HIS A 66 2.53 3.01 -7.84
CA HIS A 66 2.60 1.90 -6.89
C HIS A 66 4.07 1.62 -6.54
N TRP A 67 4.27 0.95 -5.40
CA TRP A 67 5.61 0.57 -4.96
C TRP A 67 5.53 -0.63 -4.02
N SER A 68 6.68 -1.24 -3.74
CA SER A 68 6.75 -2.32 -2.76
C SER A 68 7.83 -2.02 -1.72
N GLY A 69 7.69 -2.61 -0.56
CA GLY A 69 8.60 -2.43 0.56
C GLY A 69 8.34 -1.13 1.31
N LEU A 70 9.19 -0.86 2.29
CA LEU A 70 9.09 0.38 3.06
C LEU A 70 9.84 1.48 2.29
N ARG A 71 9.09 2.31 1.60
CA ARG A 71 9.64 3.39 0.79
C ARG A 71 9.26 4.73 1.42
N ARG A 72 10.15 5.27 2.23
CA ARG A 72 9.88 6.53 2.94
C ARG A 72 9.70 7.70 2.00
N ASP A 73 10.43 7.72 0.89
CA ASP A 73 10.30 8.74 -0.13
C ASP A 73 8.89 8.75 -0.73
N LYS A 74 8.34 7.57 -1.01
CA LYS A 74 7.00 7.44 -1.56
C LYS A 74 5.94 7.79 -0.52
N LEU A 75 6.18 7.44 0.74
CA LEU A 75 5.25 7.76 1.83
C LEU A 75 5.15 9.27 2.03
N VAL A 76 6.29 9.96 2.01
CA VAL A 76 6.31 11.43 2.14
C VAL A 76 5.59 12.06 0.95
N GLN A 77 5.83 11.56 -0.25
CA GLN A 77 5.16 12.06 -1.44
C GLN A 77 3.64 11.85 -1.34
N ALA A 78 3.21 10.69 -0.85
CA ALA A 78 1.78 10.41 -0.65
C ALA A 78 1.17 11.39 0.35
N ALA A 79 1.88 11.69 1.44
CA ALA A 79 1.40 12.62 2.45
C ALA A 79 1.26 14.03 1.88
N MET A 80 2.16 14.43 0.99
CA MET A 80 2.06 15.74 0.34
C MET A 80 0.90 15.82 -0.65
N THR A 81 0.61 14.72 -1.33
CA THR A 81 -0.48 14.64 -2.31
C THR A 81 -1.85 14.54 -1.63
N HIS A 82 -1.94 13.75 -0.55
CA HIS A 82 -3.19 13.47 0.15
C HIS A 82 -3.22 14.15 1.51
N LYS A 83 -2.80 15.39 1.54
CA LYS A 83 -2.75 16.14 2.77
C LYS A 83 -4.13 16.24 3.40
N ALA A 84 -4.24 15.86 4.67
CA ALA A 84 -5.50 15.99 5.40
C ALA A 84 -5.82 17.47 5.54
N ALA A 85 -7.04 17.81 5.16
CA ALA A 85 -7.48 19.20 5.24
C ALA A 85 -7.74 19.60 6.69
#